data_53bb934775b0b03f554716d9955b9a39
#
_entry.id   53bb934775b0b03f554716d9955b9a39
#
_cell.length_a   1.000
_cell.length_b   1.000
_cell.length_c   1.000
_cell.angle_alpha   90.00
_cell.angle_beta   90.00
_cell.angle_gamma   90.00
#
_symmetry.space_group_name_H-M   'P 1'
#
loop_
_entity.id
_entity.type
_entity.pdbx_description
1 polymer ?
#
loop_
_entity_poly.entity_id
_entity_poly.type
_entity_poly.pdbx_seq_one_letter_code
_entity_poly.pdbx_strand_id
1 'polypeptide(L)'
;MRECTIRTVVIGSGCAGLNAADWLAALGEKDTAVVTEDLLGGTSRNTGSDKQTYYKLSLAGDDGDSVGDMAQTLLRGDVNGDTALCEAANSARCFMKLAALGVPFPMNEYGEYVGYRTDHDTRKRATSAGPLTSRYMTEALERSVRERGVKIMNAVLAFRILTDENGVTGLLCLDTARRDWLLIHCAHIVLCTGGPAMIYRDSVYPESQFGMSGMAFAAGAAGANLDCWQYGLASVKFRWNVSGSYQQALPRYISVDEKGVEREFLAEALGPAEAVNRAFLKGYQWPFDPRRANGSSFVDILVKQEEDAGRRVYLDYTHDPAGFDPDMLSEEARGYLINCGAVRALPIDRLRAINAPAIELYRSHGIDLAAQPLEVRVCAQHHNGGIAVDADWQTRVPGLYACGEAAGTFGRYRPGGTALNSAQVGSMRAAEHIARQSKRQPCGTAQAVLPLLPRGDAAAMIRRAQDDMTRYAAFQRDAAGIRGMLTRIGQILQDAAEASLEDPQLTERIRLADMLTTQREVLSAMLNSLEHDTEEGVLITLHGQSGRVPARPLPRRDLWFERVWSAYRRQTEQQKK
;
A
#
# COMPACT_ATOMS: atom_id res chain seq x y z
N MET A 1 -30.28 4.21 -15.79
CA MET A 1 -29.38 3.22 -15.15
C MET A 1 -29.27 2.00 -16.04
N ARG A 2 -28.06 1.57 -16.34
CA ARG A 2 -27.79 0.33 -17.10
C ARG A 2 -27.53 -0.83 -16.16
N GLU A 3 -27.83 -2.04 -16.63
CA GLU A 3 -27.62 -3.27 -15.86
C GLU A 3 -26.86 -4.30 -16.68
N CYS A 4 -26.03 -5.10 -16.01
CA CYS A 4 -25.40 -6.26 -16.60
C CYS A 4 -25.11 -7.31 -15.52
N THR A 5 -24.83 -8.54 -15.96
CA THR A 5 -24.46 -9.65 -15.07
C THR A 5 -23.04 -10.08 -15.36
N ILE A 6 -22.22 -10.16 -14.32
CA ILE A 6 -20.82 -10.63 -14.38
C ILE A 6 -20.58 -11.42 -13.11
N ARG A 7 -20.21 -12.71 -13.21
CA ARG A 7 -20.09 -13.57 -12.04
C ARG A 7 -19.04 -13.05 -11.04
N THR A 8 -17.88 -12.64 -11.52
CA THR A 8 -16.77 -12.16 -10.68
C THR A 8 -16.30 -10.78 -11.15
N VAL A 9 -16.38 -9.80 -10.26
CA VAL A 9 -15.91 -8.44 -10.52
C VAL A 9 -14.64 -8.16 -9.72
N VAL A 10 -13.57 -7.80 -10.41
CA VAL A 10 -12.32 -7.32 -9.80
C VAL A 10 -12.31 -5.81 -9.84
N ILE A 11 -12.21 -5.15 -8.68
CA ILE A 11 -12.20 -3.69 -8.59
C ILE A 11 -10.78 -3.19 -8.42
N GLY A 12 -10.29 -2.44 -9.40
CA GLY A 12 -8.93 -1.88 -9.42
C GLY A 12 -8.01 -2.55 -10.43
N SER A 13 -7.20 -1.74 -11.13
CA SER A 13 -6.28 -2.13 -12.20
C SER A 13 -4.80 -2.05 -11.81
N GLY A 14 -4.51 -2.05 -10.50
CA GLY A 14 -3.15 -2.21 -9.97
C GLY A 14 -2.65 -3.64 -10.09
N CYS A 15 -1.41 -3.90 -9.60
CA CYS A 15 -0.79 -5.22 -9.70
C CYS A 15 -1.58 -6.34 -8.98
N ALA A 16 -2.34 -6.02 -7.92
CA ALA A 16 -3.21 -7.01 -7.27
C ALA A 16 -4.44 -7.36 -8.13
N GLY A 17 -5.13 -6.36 -8.68
CA GLY A 17 -6.35 -6.58 -9.47
C GLY A 17 -6.08 -7.29 -10.78
N LEU A 18 -5.06 -6.86 -11.52
CA LEU A 18 -4.68 -7.53 -12.76
C LEU A 18 -4.17 -8.96 -12.51
N ASN A 19 -3.46 -9.20 -11.38
CA ASN A 19 -3.07 -10.57 -11.03
C ASN A 19 -4.27 -11.45 -10.64
N ALA A 20 -5.28 -10.91 -9.92
CA ALA A 20 -6.52 -11.63 -9.64
C ALA A 20 -7.25 -12.02 -10.93
N ALA A 21 -7.41 -11.09 -11.84
CA ALA A 21 -8.07 -11.32 -13.13
C ALA A 21 -7.32 -12.36 -14.00
N ASP A 22 -5.99 -12.27 -14.02
CA ASP A 22 -5.16 -13.23 -14.76
C ASP A 22 -5.26 -14.65 -14.18
N TRP A 23 -5.23 -14.81 -12.84
CA TRP A 23 -5.41 -16.10 -12.18
C TRP A 23 -6.81 -16.65 -12.37
N LEU A 24 -7.86 -15.83 -12.24
CA LEU A 24 -9.24 -16.26 -12.49
C LEU A 24 -9.39 -16.82 -13.91
N ALA A 25 -8.90 -16.11 -14.90
CA ALA A 25 -8.93 -16.57 -16.29
C ALA A 25 -8.10 -17.86 -16.50
N ALA A 26 -6.92 -17.96 -15.89
CA ALA A 26 -6.08 -19.15 -15.96
C ALA A 26 -6.73 -20.38 -15.30
N LEU A 27 -7.58 -20.18 -14.29
CA LEU A 27 -8.34 -21.22 -13.60
C LEU A 27 -9.69 -21.55 -14.29
N GLY A 28 -9.99 -20.91 -15.42
CA GLY A 28 -11.18 -21.18 -16.21
C GLY A 28 -12.41 -20.32 -15.85
N GLU A 29 -12.27 -19.32 -15.00
CA GLU A 29 -13.34 -18.38 -14.67
C GLU A 29 -13.52 -17.35 -15.79
N LYS A 30 -14.35 -17.68 -16.78
CA LYS A 30 -14.54 -16.89 -18.01
C LYS A 30 -15.40 -15.63 -17.79
N ASP A 31 -16.36 -15.68 -16.87
CA ASP A 31 -17.27 -14.56 -16.57
C ASP A 31 -16.67 -13.65 -15.50
N THR A 32 -15.54 -13.02 -15.86
CA THR A 32 -14.76 -12.10 -15.03
C THR A 32 -14.56 -10.77 -15.75
N ALA A 33 -14.70 -9.66 -15.01
CA ALA A 33 -14.32 -8.34 -15.51
C ALA A 33 -13.52 -7.55 -14.46
N VAL A 34 -12.59 -6.72 -14.95
CA VAL A 34 -11.92 -5.69 -14.16
C VAL A 34 -12.71 -4.39 -14.31
N VAL A 35 -13.08 -3.76 -13.19
CA VAL A 35 -13.72 -2.45 -13.11
C VAL A 35 -12.72 -1.46 -12.53
N THR A 36 -12.47 -0.37 -13.22
CA THR A 36 -11.53 0.67 -12.78
C THR A 36 -11.96 2.04 -13.23
N GLU A 37 -11.74 3.03 -12.39
CA GLU A 37 -12.00 4.43 -12.75
C GLU A 37 -10.98 4.95 -13.76
N ASP A 38 -9.70 4.61 -13.57
CA ASP A 38 -8.63 4.92 -14.50
C ASP A 38 -7.65 3.73 -14.57
N LEU A 39 -7.55 3.14 -15.75
CA LEU A 39 -6.65 2.01 -16.00
C LEU A 39 -5.18 2.36 -15.77
N LEU A 40 -4.78 3.59 -16.03
CA LEU A 40 -3.41 4.07 -15.89
C LEU A 40 -3.17 4.78 -14.56
N GLY A 41 -4.21 4.99 -13.77
CA GLY A 41 -4.15 5.57 -12.44
C GLY A 41 -3.63 4.59 -11.37
N GLY A 42 -3.68 5.03 -10.11
CA GLY A 42 -3.34 4.22 -8.96
C GLY A 42 -1.84 4.06 -8.71
N THR A 43 -1.57 3.45 -7.56
CA THR A 43 -0.26 3.38 -6.93
C THR A 43 0.76 2.55 -7.71
N SER A 44 0.37 1.37 -8.19
CA SER A 44 1.31 0.41 -8.82
C SER A 44 2.01 0.96 -10.07
N ARG A 45 1.41 1.95 -10.74
CA ARG A 45 1.99 2.59 -11.93
C ARG A 45 2.69 3.92 -11.63
N ASN A 46 2.27 4.62 -10.57
CA ASN A 46 2.53 6.05 -10.41
C ASN A 46 3.25 6.42 -9.12
N THR A 47 3.60 5.45 -8.26
CA THR A 47 4.42 5.69 -7.07
C THR A 47 5.38 4.54 -6.80
N GLY A 48 6.38 4.80 -5.96
CA GLY A 48 7.38 3.82 -5.58
C GLY A 48 8.50 4.43 -4.73
N SER A 49 9.65 3.79 -4.76
CA SER A 49 10.88 4.21 -4.09
C SER A 49 12.07 4.04 -5.03
N ASP A 50 13.27 4.29 -4.55
CA ASP A 50 14.52 4.19 -5.33
C ASP A 50 14.75 2.80 -5.94
N LYS A 51 14.41 1.74 -5.23
CA LYS A 51 14.58 0.33 -5.61
C LYS A 51 13.29 -0.48 -5.47
N GLN A 52 12.16 0.07 -5.54
CA GLN A 52 10.85 -0.58 -5.35
C GLN A 52 10.88 -2.12 -5.30
N THR A 53 10.91 -2.64 -4.09
CA THR A 53 11.32 -4.01 -3.77
C THR A 53 10.20 -5.02 -3.92
N TYR A 54 10.51 -6.21 -4.46
CA TYR A 54 9.71 -7.43 -4.32
C TYR A 54 10.34 -8.34 -3.24
N TYR A 55 9.52 -8.90 -2.36
CA TYR A 55 9.95 -9.73 -1.23
C TYR A 55 9.51 -11.18 -1.42
N LYS A 56 10.43 -12.12 -1.41
CA LYS A 56 10.20 -13.55 -1.61
C LYS A 56 11.18 -14.39 -0.83
N LEU A 57 10.94 -15.69 -0.69
CA LEU A 57 11.95 -16.63 -0.23
C LEU A 57 13.27 -16.40 -0.97
N SER A 58 14.38 -16.51 -0.26
CA SER A 58 15.71 -16.45 -0.88
C SER A 58 15.85 -17.61 -1.86
N LEU A 59 16.10 -17.28 -3.14
CA LEU A 59 16.27 -18.24 -4.24
C LEU A 59 17.73 -18.40 -4.67
N ALA A 60 18.63 -17.64 -4.07
CA ALA A 60 20.06 -17.66 -4.32
C ALA A 60 20.81 -17.22 -3.07
N GLY A 61 22.04 -17.69 -2.91
CA GLY A 61 22.93 -17.35 -1.82
C GLY A 61 23.08 -18.46 -0.78
N ASP A 62 24.11 -18.34 0.04
CA ASP A 62 24.51 -19.37 1.02
C ASP A 62 23.71 -19.33 2.33
N ASP A 63 22.82 -18.34 2.47
CA ASP A 63 21.90 -18.24 3.61
C ASP A 63 20.72 -19.19 3.42
N GLY A 64 20.69 -20.30 4.12
CA GLY A 64 19.52 -21.18 4.16
C GLY A 64 18.25 -20.40 4.52
N ASP A 65 17.19 -20.49 3.73
CA ASP A 65 15.88 -19.89 4.00
C ASP A 65 14.78 -20.94 3.96
N SER A 66 13.69 -20.68 4.66
CA SER A 66 12.55 -21.59 4.67
C SER A 66 11.22 -20.82 4.73
N VAL A 67 10.15 -21.49 4.30
CA VAL A 67 8.78 -20.96 4.46
C VAL A 67 8.49 -20.67 5.94
N GLY A 68 8.99 -21.49 6.87
CA GLY A 68 8.82 -21.27 8.31
C GLY A 68 9.51 -20.01 8.79
N ASP A 69 10.78 -19.81 8.41
CA ASP A 69 11.55 -18.62 8.79
C ASP A 69 10.94 -17.33 8.22
N MET A 70 10.50 -17.39 6.96
CA MET A 70 9.83 -16.25 6.33
C MET A 70 8.49 -15.93 7.03
N ALA A 71 7.67 -16.94 7.32
CA ALA A 71 6.42 -16.76 8.05
C ALA A 71 6.64 -16.17 9.45
N GLN A 72 7.67 -16.63 10.18
CA GLN A 72 8.05 -16.05 11.48
C GLN A 72 8.50 -14.58 11.36
N THR A 73 9.18 -14.22 10.28
CA THR A 73 9.54 -12.82 10.01
C THR A 73 8.29 -11.95 9.78
N LEU A 74 7.29 -12.48 9.05
CA LEU A 74 6.04 -11.78 8.76
C LEU A 74 5.12 -11.67 9.98
N LEU A 75 5.23 -12.57 10.97
CA LEU A 75 4.43 -12.56 12.21
C LEU A 75 4.78 -11.41 13.17
N ARG A 76 5.77 -10.61 12.88
CA ARG A 76 6.14 -9.49 13.73
C ARG A 76 5.06 -8.41 13.70
N GLY A 77 4.43 -8.15 14.86
CA GLY A 77 3.51 -7.03 15.04
C GLY A 77 2.06 -7.32 14.66
N ASP A 78 1.43 -8.27 15.35
CA ASP A 78 -0.03 -8.47 15.33
C ASP A 78 -0.59 -8.96 13.97
N VAL A 79 0.10 -9.90 13.34
CA VAL A 79 -0.28 -10.54 12.07
C VAL A 79 -0.89 -11.92 12.32
N ASN A 80 -1.89 -12.31 11.57
CA ASN A 80 -2.45 -13.65 11.60
C ASN A 80 -1.50 -14.69 10.98
N GLY A 81 -1.23 -15.77 11.70
CA GLY A 81 -0.23 -16.77 11.30
C GLY A 81 -0.59 -17.55 10.03
N ASP A 82 -1.85 -17.76 9.77
CA ASP A 82 -2.34 -18.43 8.56
C ASP A 82 -2.11 -17.60 7.30
N THR A 83 -2.38 -16.28 7.33
CA THR A 83 -2.07 -15.37 6.22
C THR A 83 -0.56 -15.23 6.01
N ALA A 84 0.21 -15.05 7.09
CA ALA A 84 1.67 -14.99 7.03
C ALA A 84 2.28 -16.27 6.40
N LEU A 85 1.74 -17.45 6.78
CA LEU A 85 2.18 -18.72 6.20
C LEU A 85 1.83 -18.82 4.70
N CYS A 86 0.63 -18.38 4.30
CA CYS A 86 0.23 -18.36 2.90
C CYS A 86 1.14 -17.44 2.07
N GLU A 87 1.45 -16.24 2.57
CA GLU A 87 2.34 -15.30 1.89
C GLU A 87 3.76 -15.85 1.73
N ALA A 88 4.30 -16.47 2.77
CA ALA A 88 5.61 -17.10 2.71
C ALA A 88 5.65 -18.30 1.74
N ALA A 89 4.68 -19.21 1.86
CA ALA A 89 4.64 -20.46 1.09
C ALA A 89 4.47 -20.23 -0.42
N ASN A 90 3.78 -19.17 -0.83
CA ASN A 90 3.49 -18.88 -2.22
C ASN A 90 4.39 -17.78 -2.83
N SER A 91 5.29 -17.20 -2.06
CA SER A 91 6.12 -16.07 -2.50
C SER A 91 6.96 -16.38 -3.73
N ALA A 92 7.64 -17.52 -3.74
CA ALA A 92 8.47 -17.96 -4.88
C ALA A 92 7.62 -18.26 -6.12
N ARG A 93 6.46 -18.94 -5.96
CA ARG A 93 5.53 -19.24 -7.06
C ARG A 93 5.04 -17.97 -7.75
N CYS A 94 4.63 -16.97 -6.97
CA CYS A 94 4.15 -15.70 -7.49
C CYS A 94 5.27 -14.89 -8.15
N PHE A 95 6.46 -14.90 -7.58
CA PHE A 95 7.63 -14.25 -8.18
C PHE A 95 7.99 -14.87 -9.54
N MET A 96 8.07 -16.19 -9.62
CA MET A 96 8.41 -16.90 -10.86
C MET A 96 7.37 -16.68 -11.96
N LYS A 97 6.08 -16.54 -11.61
CA LYS A 97 5.05 -16.13 -12.57
C LYS A 97 5.37 -14.77 -13.19
N LEU A 98 5.72 -13.78 -12.38
CA LEU A 98 6.05 -12.43 -12.88
C LEU A 98 7.31 -12.46 -13.76
N ALA A 99 8.33 -13.21 -13.36
CA ALA A 99 9.53 -13.39 -14.17
C ALA A 99 9.21 -14.05 -15.53
N ALA A 100 8.34 -15.06 -15.53
CA ALA A 100 7.87 -15.72 -16.77
C ALA A 100 7.03 -14.78 -17.66
N LEU A 101 6.32 -13.80 -17.09
CA LEU A 101 5.62 -12.76 -17.83
C LEU A 101 6.53 -11.66 -18.37
N GLY A 102 7.85 -11.74 -18.11
CA GLY A 102 8.86 -10.82 -18.62
C GLY A 102 9.13 -9.59 -17.76
N VAL A 103 8.79 -9.62 -16.47
CA VAL A 103 9.25 -8.57 -15.55
C VAL A 103 10.77 -8.66 -15.42
N PRO A 104 11.55 -7.56 -15.65
CA PRO A 104 12.99 -7.62 -15.84
C PRO A 104 13.75 -7.66 -14.49
N PHE A 105 13.46 -8.68 -13.66
CA PHE A 105 14.24 -8.90 -12.44
C PHE A 105 15.68 -9.29 -12.78
N PRO A 106 16.68 -8.72 -12.08
CA PRO A 106 18.07 -9.02 -12.34
C PRO A 106 18.44 -10.44 -11.94
N MET A 107 19.25 -11.08 -12.77
CA MET A 107 19.87 -12.38 -12.53
C MET A 107 21.39 -12.24 -12.63
N ASN A 108 22.13 -13.10 -11.91
CA ASN A 108 23.55 -13.26 -12.15
C ASN A 108 23.82 -14.08 -13.44
N GLU A 109 25.09 -14.30 -13.76
CA GLU A 109 25.51 -15.05 -14.97
C GLU A 109 25.03 -16.49 -15.02
N TYR A 110 24.61 -17.08 -13.88
CA TYR A 110 24.07 -18.43 -13.77
C TYR A 110 22.54 -18.50 -13.77
N GLY A 111 21.85 -17.36 -13.92
CA GLY A 111 20.39 -17.28 -13.90
C GLY A 111 19.77 -17.26 -12.50
N GLU A 112 20.55 -17.02 -11.45
CA GLU A 112 20.03 -16.91 -10.10
C GLU A 112 19.49 -15.50 -9.83
N TYR A 113 18.31 -15.43 -9.19
CA TYR A 113 17.72 -14.17 -8.71
C TYR A 113 18.31 -13.78 -7.36
N VAL A 114 19.44 -13.07 -7.38
CA VAL A 114 20.17 -12.64 -6.19
C VAL A 114 19.37 -11.60 -5.41
N GLY A 115 19.28 -11.80 -4.09
CA GLY A 115 18.55 -10.92 -3.19
C GLY A 115 19.44 -10.02 -2.35
N TYR A 116 18.81 -9.03 -1.71
CA TYR A 116 19.43 -8.14 -0.71
C TYR A 116 18.56 -8.04 0.55
N ARG A 117 19.11 -7.48 1.63
CA ARG A 117 18.40 -7.29 2.90
C ARG A 117 17.61 -5.99 2.87
N THR A 118 16.43 -6.01 3.52
CA THR A 118 15.62 -4.81 3.79
C THR A 118 15.47 -4.60 5.29
N ASP A 119 14.87 -3.47 5.68
CA ASP A 119 14.45 -3.20 7.05
C ASP A 119 13.58 -4.35 7.59
N HIS A 120 13.71 -4.59 8.88
CA HIS A 120 13.00 -5.65 9.61
C HIS A 120 13.29 -7.10 9.16
N ASP A 121 14.25 -7.34 8.26
CA ASP A 121 14.66 -8.68 7.84
C ASP A 121 16.19 -8.89 7.93
N THR A 122 16.59 -10.08 8.34
CA THR A 122 17.99 -10.50 8.40
C THR A 122 18.43 -11.32 7.19
N ARG A 123 17.47 -11.77 6.35
CA ARG A 123 17.69 -12.59 5.16
C ARG A 123 17.72 -11.76 3.88
N LYS A 124 18.32 -12.28 2.82
CA LYS A 124 18.38 -11.66 1.49
C LYS A 124 17.13 -11.99 0.65
N ARG A 125 15.94 -11.61 1.14
CA ARG A 125 14.65 -11.92 0.50
C ARG A 125 14.17 -10.90 -0.52
N ALA A 126 14.79 -9.74 -0.54
CA ALA A 126 14.42 -8.64 -1.42
C ALA A 126 15.06 -8.75 -2.80
N THR A 127 14.34 -8.40 -3.84
CA THR A 127 14.86 -8.16 -5.19
C THR A 127 14.16 -6.98 -5.82
N SER A 128 14.71 -6.40 -6.91
CA SER A 128 14.16 -5.20 -7.53
C SER A 128 14.55 -5.12 -8.99
N ALA A 129 13.67 -4.59 -9.82
CA ALA A 129 13.95 -4.16 -11.19
C ALA A 129 14.14 -2.63 -11.29
N GLY A 130 14.53 -1.98 -10.16
CA GLY A 130 14.70 -0.53 -10.05
C GLY A 130 13.42 0.19 -9.61
N PRO A 131 13.37 1.52 -9.74
CA PRO A 131 12.27 2.35 -9.21
C PRO A 131 10.91 2.06 -9.84
N LEU A 132 10.85 1.40 -10.98
CA LEU A 132 9.62 1.09 -11.72
C LEU A 132 9.18 -0.38 -11.62
N THR A 133 9.68 -1.14 -10.64
CA THR A 133 9.36 -2.58 -10.49
C THR A 133 7.86 -2.87 -10.54
N SER A 134 7.03 -2.18 -9.76
CA SER A 134 5.58 -2.42 -9.75
C SER A 134 4.89 -1.98 -11.04
N ARG A 135 5.42 -0.99 -11.73
CA ARG A 135 4.94 -0.59 -13.05
C ARG A 135 5.18 -1.70 -14.07
N TYR A 136 6.40 -2.27 -14.12
CA TYR A 136 6.71 -3.42 -15.00
C TYR A 136 5.83 -4.62 -14.70
N MET A 137 5.60 -4.92 -13.40
CA MET A 137 4.67 -5.97 -12.99
C MET A 137 3.25 -5.70 -13.52
N THR A 138 2.75 -4.49 -13.36
CA THR A 138 1.39 -4.09 -13.76
C THR A 138 1.22 -4.17 -15.27
N GLU A 139 2.19 -3.69 -16.05
CA GLU A 139 2.18 -3.73 -17.52
C GLU A 139 2.25 -5.18 -18.06
N ALA A 140 3.07 -6.03 -17.44
CA ALA A 140 3.15 -7.45 -17.79
C ALA A 140 1.84 -8.19 -17.51
N LEU A 141 1.23 -7.94 -16.36
CA LEU A 141 -0.06 -8.51 -15.98
C LEU A 141 -1.21 -8.00 -16.86
N GLU A 142 -1.21 -6.70 -17.23
CA GLU A 142 -2.21 -6.15 -18.15
C GLU A 142 -2.15 -6.84 -19.52
N ARG A 143 -0.95 -7.05 -20.09
CA ARG A 143 -0.80 -7.82 -21.33
C ARG A 143 -1.42 -9.20 -21.22
N SER A 144 -1.09 -9.94 -20.16
CA SER A 144 -1.61 -11.29 -19.93
C SER A 144 -3.13 -11.32 -19.78
N VAL A 145 -3.71 -10.36 -19.03
CA VAL A 145 -5.16 -10.22 -18.85
C VAL A 145 -5.87 -9.96 -20.19
N ARG A 146 -5.29 -9.08 -21.04
CA ARG A 146 -5.82 -8.81 -22.38
C ARG A 146 -5.72 -10.01 -23.33
N GLU A 147 -4.57 -10.70 -23.33
CA GLU A 147 -4.35 -11.91 -24.11
C GLU A 147 -5.33 -13.04 -23.73
N ARG A 148 -5.73 -13.12 -22.47
CA ARG A 148 -6.77 -14.05 -21.99
C ARG A 148 -8.20 -13.61 -22.29
N GLY A 149 -8.40 -12.43 -22.88
CA GLY A 149 -9.71 -11.92 -23.26
C GLY A 149 -10.57 -11.43 -22.08
N VAL A 150 -9.99 -11.15 -20.90
CA VAL A 150 -10.73 -10.62 -19.76
C VAL A 150 -11.17 -9.19 -20.06
N LYS A 151 -12.44 -8.90 -19.81
CA LYS A 151 -13.02 -7.55 -20.03
C LYS A 151 -12.46 -6.54 -19.01
N ILE A 152 -11.97 -5.42 -19.50
CA ILE A 152 -11.58 -4.27 -18.67
C ILE A 152 -12.58 -3.13 -18.92
N MET A 153 -13.29 -2.74 -17.87
CA MET A 153 -14.24 -1.63 -17.86
C MET A 153 -13.58 -0.40 -17.26
N ASN A 154 -12.99 0.43 -18.13
CA ASN A 154 -12.35 1.69 -17.75
C ASN A 154 -13.37 2.83 -17.64
N ALA A 155 -13.04 3.89 -16.92
CA ALA A 155 -13.91 5.01 -16.60
C ALA A 155 -15.18 4.59 -15.83
N VAL A 156 -15.07 3.58 -14.98
CA VAL A 156 -16.16 3.08 -14.13
C VAL A 156 -15.75 3.15 -12.67
N LEU A 157 -16.34 4.08 -11.92
CA LEU A 157 -16.13 4.25 -10.49
C LEU A 157 -17.09 3.34 -9.73
N ALA A 158 -16.57 2.29 -9.11
CA ALA A 158 -17.30 1.43 -8.18
C ALA A 158 -17.43 2.16 -6.83
N PHE A 159 -18.63 2.19 -6.23
CA PHE A 159 -18.80 2.95 -4.98
C PHE A 159 -19.74 2.31 -3.96
N ARG A 160 -20.52 1.28 -4.32
CA ARG A 160 -21.41 0.61 -3.38
C ARG A 160 -21.52 -0.88 -3.68
N ILE A 161 -21.12 -1.70 -2.71
CA ILE A 161 -21.32 -3.15 -2.72
C ILE A 161 -22.72 -3.43 -2.19
N LEU A 162 -23.48 -4.23 -2.92
CA LEU A 162 -24.82 -4.67 -2.54
C LEU A 162 -24.73 -6.08 -1.99
N THR A 163 -25.42 -6.29 -0.85
CA THR A 163 -25.40 -7.57 -0.11
C THR A 163 -26.79 -7.94 0.36
N ASP A 164 -27.02 -9.23 0.55
CA ASP A 164 -28.13 -9.79 1.29
C ASP A 164 -27.63 -10.70 2.43
N GLU A 165 -28.49 -11.50 3.02
CA GLU A 165 -28.14 -12.46 4.08
C GLU A 165 -27.12 -13.52 3.63
N ASN A 166 -27.03 -13.78 2.33
CA ASN A 166 -26.12 -14.76 1.71
C ASN A 166 -24.80 -14.12 1.21
N GLY A 167 -24.62 -12.82 1.35
CA GLY A 167 -23.42 -12.06 0.99
C GLY A 167 -23.60 -11.19 -0.24
N VAL A 168 -22.55 -11.08 -1.08
CA VAL A 168 -22.53 -10.21 -2.27
C VAL A 168 -23.62 -10.58 -3.27
N THR A 169 -24.39 -9.58 -3.72
CA THR A 169 -25.43 -9.70 -4.78
C THR A 169 -25.17 -8.79 -5.96
N GLY A 170 -24.42 -7.71 -5.79
CA GLY A 170 -24.14 -6.77 -6.86
C GLY A 170 -23.18 -5.64 -6.49
N LEU A 171 -22.91 -4.83 -7.48
CA LEU A 171 -22.04 -3.66 -7.38
C LEU A 171 -22.70 -2.48 -8.11
N LEU A 172 -22.83 -1.35 -7.41
CA LEU A 172 -23.30 -0.11 -8.03
C LEU A 172 -22.09 0.77 -8.39
N CYS A 173 -22.08 1.23 -9.63
CA CYS A 173 -21.02 2.03 -10.21
C CYS A 173 -21.56 3.30 -10.89
N LEU A 174 -20.67 4.29 -11.04
CA LEU A 174 -20.84 5.42 -11.93
C LEU A 174 -19.95 5.22 -13.18
N ASP A 175 -20.55 5.11 -14.35
CA ASP A 175 -19.84 5.25 -15.63
C ASP A 175 -19.53 6.75 -15.82
N THR A 176 -18.29 7.14 -15.53
CA THR A 176 -17.89 8.55 -15.54
C THR A 176 -17.82 9.14 -16.94
N ALA A 177 -17.55 8.30 -17.95
CA ALA A 177 -17.51 8.73 -19.35
C ALA A 177 -18.90 9.01 -19.93
N ARG A 178 -19.89 8.18 -19.53
CA ARG A 178 -21.29 8.34 -20.00
C ARG A 178 -22.15 9.14 -19.03
N ARG A 179 -21.64 9.36 -17.82
CA ARG A 179 -22.38 9.99 -16.72
C ARG A 179 -23.72 9.27 -16.46
N ASP A 180 -23.63 7.94 -16.26
CA ASP A 180 -24.80 7.09 -16.03
C ASP A 180 -24.51 6.05 -14.94
N TRP A 181 -25.56 5.64 -14.22
CA TRP A 181 -25.47 4.57 -13.24
C TRP A 181 -25.35 3.22 -13.94
N LEU A 182 -24.51 2.35 -13.35
CA LEU A 182 -24.32 0.98 -13.80
C LEU A 182 -24.48 0.03 -12.60
N LEU A 183 -25.48 -0.85 -12.67
CA LEU A 183 -25.65 -1.96 -11.76
C LEU A 183 -25.05 -3.23 -12.36
N ILE A 184 -24.13 -3.85 -11.63
CA ILE A 184 -23.53 -5.15 -11.99
C ILE A 184 -24.05 -6.19 -11.01
N HIS A 185 -24.87 -7.12 -11.47
CA HIS A 185 -25.24 -8.30 -10.67
C HIS A 185 -24.05 -9.24 -10.63
N CYS A 186 -23.57 -9.58 -9.44
CA CYS A 186 -22.37 -10.43 -9.30
C CYS A 186 -22.46 -11.32 -8.06
N ALA A 187 -21.71 -12.42 -8.08
CA ALA A 187 -21.59 -13.36 -6.96
C ALA A 187 -20.32 -13.10 -6.14
N HIS A 188 -19.27 -12.60 -6.79
CA HIS A 188 -17.99 -12.35 -6.17
C HIS A 188 -17.45 -10.96 -6.54
N ILE A 189 -16.90 -10.28 -5.53
CA ILE A 189 -16.14 -9.03 -5.68
C ILE A 189 -14.76 -9.23 -5.09
N VAL A 190 -13.72 -8.93 -5.87
CA VAL A 190 -12.33 -8.88 -5.40
C VAL A 190 -11.90 -7.43 -5.35
N LEU A 191 -11.82 -6.86 -4.15
CA LEU A 191 -11.44 -5.48 -3.92
C LEU A 191 -9.91 -5.36 -3.96
N CYS A 192 -9.38 -4.70 -4.98
CA CYS A 192 -7.96 -4.49 -5.24
C CYS A 192 -7.64 -3.00 -5.43
N THR A 193 -8.30 -2.16 -4.66
CA THR A 193 -8.26 -0.69 -4.79
C THR A 193 -7.04 -0.05 -4.12
N GLY A 194 -6.14 -0.84 -3.53
CA GLY A 194 -4.96 -0.36 -2.81
C GLY A 194 -5.30 0.26 -1.45
N GLY A 195 -4.31 0.87 -0.82
CA GLY A 195 -4.48 1.52 0.47
C GLY A 195 -5.19 2.88 0.37
N PRO A 196 -5.88 3.32 1.42
CA PRO A 196 -6.65 4.57 1.43
C PRO A 196 -5.82 5.79 1.86
N ALA A 197 -4.54 5.86 1.52
CA ALA A 197 -3.67 6.94 2.02
C ALA A 197 -4.05 8.34 1.54
N MET A 198 -4.94 8.45 0.53
CA MET A 198 -5.54 9.74 0.14
C MET A 198 -6.53 10.30 1.18
N ILE A 199 -6.75 9.60 2.30
CA ILE A 199 -7.38 10.22 3.47
C ILE A 199 -6.49 11.29 4.13
N TYR A 200 -5.18 11.32 3.82
CA TYR A 200 -4.19 12.30 4.27
C TYR A 200 -3.89 13.35 3.20
N ARG A 201 -3.60 14.58 3.62
CA ARG A 201 -3.08 15.63 2.75
C ARG A 201 -1.68 15.29 2.27
N ASP A 202 -0.79 14.95 3.20
CA ASP A 202 0.59 14.59 2.93
C ASP A 202 0.69 13.07 2.80
N SER A 203 0.80 12.63 1.55
CA SER A 203 0.76 11.23 1.13
C SER A 203 1.67 10.99 -0.08
N VAL A 204 2.32 9.85 -0.11
CA VAL A 204 3.15 9.43 -1.24
C VAL A 204 2.31 8.94 -2.44
N TYR A 205 1.05 8.64 -2.22
CA TYR A 205 0.17 8.08 -3.26
C TYR A 205 -0.19 9.13 -4.31
N PRO A 206 -0.38 8.72 -5.57
CA PRO A 206 -0.83 9.62 -6.63
C PRO A 206 -2.24 10.14 -6.34
N GLU A 207 -2.58 11.31 -6.84
CA GLU A 207 -3.91 11.93 -6.63
C GLU A 207 -5.07 11.08 -7.17
N SER A 208 -4.79 10.17 -8.10
CA SER A 208 -5.76 9.21 -8.63
C SER A 208 -6.08 8.04 -7.67
N GLN A 209 -5.35 7.90 -6.54
CA GLN A 209 -5.51 6.79 -5.60
C GLN A 209 -6.42 7.18 -4.43
N PHE A 210 -7.69 6.78 -4.44
CA PHE A 210 -8.61 6.99 -3.31
C PHE A 210 -8.70 5.79 -2.36
N GLY A 211 -8.52 4.57 -2.85
CA GLY A 211 -8.58 3.34 -2.07
C GLY A 211 -9.97 2.73 -1.96
N MET A 212 -11.05 3.54 -1.87
CA MET A 212 -12.45 3.10 -1.84
C MET A 212 -12.72 1.95 -0.84
N SER A 213 -12.07 2.00 0.35
CA SER A 213 -12.26 1.01 1.41
C SER A 213 -13.58 1.17 2.15
N GLY A 214 -14.13 2.39 2.16
CA GLY A 214 -15.39 2.74 2.81
C GLY A 214 -16.58 1.94 2.29
N MET A 215 -16.62 1.61 0.98
CA MET A 215 -17.71 0.78 0.44
C MET A 215 -17.69 -0.66 0.99
N ALA A 216 -16.52 -1.21 1.34
CA ALA A 216 -16.43 -2.53 1.97
C ALA A 216 -16.88 -2.46 3.44
N PHE A 217 -16.48 -1.43 4.18
CA PHE A 217 -16.94 -1.20 5.55
C PHE A 217 -18.46 -0.97 5.60
N ALA A 218 -19.01 -0.20 4.67
CA ALA A 218 -20.44 0.01 4.53
C ALA A 218 -21.22 -1.28 4.20
N ALA A 219 -20.59 -2.24 3.51
CA ALA A 219 -21.14 -3.56 3.23
C ALA A 219 -20.98 -4.55 4.41
N GLY A 220 -20.42 -4.12 5.54
CA GLY A 220 -20.27 -4.92 6.75
C GLY A 220 -18.95 -5.67 6.88
N ALA A 221 -17.96 -5.40 6.02
CA ALA A 221 -16.61 -5.90 6.24
C ALA A 221 -15.97 -5.26 7.47
N ALA A 222 -15.17 -6.02 8.22
CA ALA A 222 -14.40 -5.49 9.33
C ALA A 222 -13.03 -4.99 8.86
N GLY A 223 -12.45 -4.05 9.58
CA GLY A 223 -11.05 -3.64 9.44
C GLY A 223 -10.13 -4.46 10.35
N ALA A 224 -8.89 -4.64 9.96
CA ALA A 224 -7.82 -5.23 10.77
C ALA A 224 -6.65 -4.25 10.87
N ASN A 225 -6.20 -3.95 12.08
CA ASN A 225 -5.05 -3.10 12.36
C ASN A 225 -5.08 -1.74 11.61
N LEU A 226 -6.26 -1.11 11.53
CA LEU A 226 -6.45 0.14 10.79
C LEU A 226 -5.64 1.30 11.35
N ASP A 227 -5.13 1.18 12.58
CA ASP A 227 -4.20 2.10 13.23
C ASP A 227 -2.76 1.95 12.73
N CYS A 228 -2.41 0.86 12.03
CA CYS A 228 -1.05 0.57 11.60
C CYS A 228 -0.74 1.22 10.25
N TRP A 229 0.06 2.30 10.29
CA TRP A 229 0.51 3.05 9.13
C TRP A 229 2.02 3.17 9.12
N GLN A 230 2.60 3.28 7.93
CA GLN A 230 3.98 3.69 7.75
C GLN A 230 4.04 5.15 7.28
N TYR A 231 4.90 5.93 7.92
CA TYR A 231 5.17 7.32 7.56
C TYR A 231 6.66 7.48 7.26
N GLY A 232 7.02 8.42 6.41
CA GLY A 232 8.41 8.70 6.09
C GLY A 232 8.52 9.83 5.08
N LEU A 233 9.76 10.18 4.73
CA LEU A 233 10.01 11.28 3.81
C LEU A 233 9.56 10.96 2.39
N ALA A 234 8.82 11.87 1.79
CA ALA A 234 8.43 11.83 0.39
C ALA A 234 8.54 13.21 -0.25
N SER A 235 8.78 13.24 -1.56
CA SER A 235 8.76 14.48 -2.33
C SER A 235 7.34 14.95 -2.59
N VAL A 236 7.13 16.27 -2.64
CA VAL A 236 5.82 16.93 -2.65
C VAL A 236 5.28 17.12 -4.06
N LYS A 237 6.07 17.71 -4.97
CA LYS A 237 5.64 18.06 -6.32
C LYS A 237 5.40 16.83 -7.18
N PHE A 238 6.29 15.87 -7.12
CA PHE A 238 6.14 14.53 -7.65
C PHE A 238 6.13 13.60 -6.43
N ARG A 239 4.97 13.02 -6.12
CA ARG A 239 4.78 12.21 -4.91
C ARG A 239 5.55 10.89 -5.01
N TRP A 240 6.72 10.85 -4.35
CA TRP A 240 7.62 9.71 -4.41
C TRP A 240 8.33 9.49 -3.08
N ASN A 241 8.48 8.23 -2.67
CA ASN A 241 9.21 7.90 -1.45
C ASN A 241 10.70 8.21 -1.60
N VAL A 242 11.24 8.99 -0.66
CA VAL A 242 12.63 9.48 -0.68
C VAL A 242 13.47 8.72 0.35
N SER A 243 13.47 7.38 0.27
CA SER A 243 14.32 6.47 1.06
C SER A 243 15.46 5.89 0.22
N GLY A 244 16.17 4.92 0.73
CA GLY A 244 17.23 4.21 0.03
C GLY A 244 18.36 5.12 -0.43
N SER A 245 18.71 5.00 -1.69
CA SER A 245 19.83 5.74 -2.29
C SER A 245 19.68 7.26 -2.22
N TYR A 246 18.46 7.78 -2.17
CA TYR A 246 18.24 9.22 -1.99
C TYR A 246 18.83 9.75 -0.69
N GLN A 247 18.74 8.98 0.39
CA GLN A 247 19.30 9.33 1.69
C GLN A 247 20.77 8.92 1.81
N GLN A 248 21.13 7.76 1.25
CA GLN A 248 22.48 7.22 1.30
C GLN A 248 23.48 8.04 0.48
N ALA A 249 23.00 8.89 -0.43
CA ALA A 249 23.80 9.91 -1.11
C ALA A 249 24.21 11.08 -0.22
N LEU A 250 23.73 11.12 1.04
CA LEU A 250 24.00 12.16 2.04
C LEU A 250 23.62 13.57 1.56
N PRO A 251 22.34 13.81 1.20
CA PRO A 251 21.90 15.15 0.83
C PRO A 251 21.99 16.11 2.02
N ARG A 252 22.15 17.38 1.74
CA ARG A 252 22.07 18.45 2.72
C ARG A 252 20.59 18.73 3.06
N TYR A 253 20.23 18.70 4.33
CA TYR A 253 18.89 18.98 4.82
C TYR A 253 18.71 20.45 5.14
N ILE A 254 17.90 21.15 4.37
CA ILE A 254 17.65 22.56 4.56
C ILE A 254 16.16 22.84 4.76
N SER A 255 15.85 23.91 5.51
CA SER A 255 14.51 24.45 5.59
C SER A 255 14.50 25.94 5.23
N VAL A 256 13.41 26.40 4.61
CA VAL A 256 13.27 27.78 4.12
C VAL A 256 11.97 28.37 4.64
N ASP A 257 12.04 29.55 5.27
CA ASP A 257 10.85 30.26 5.75
C ASP A 257 10.14 31.06 4.64
N GLU A 258 9.04 31.73 4.99
CA GLU A 258 8.24 32.57 4.08
C GLU A 258 9.04 33.77 3.52
N LYS A 259 10.10 34.20 4.20
CA LYS A 259 10.97 35.32 3.77
C LYS A 259 12.14 34.83 2.92
N GLY A 260 12.25 33.50 2.67
CA GLY A 260 13.35 32.91 1.93
C GLY A 260 14.62 32.66 2.75
N VAL A 261 14.55 32.74 4.08
CA VAL A 261 15.71 32.50 4.96
C VAL A 261 15.93 30.99 5.08
N GLU A 262 17.07 30.53 4.57
CA GLU A 262 17.52 29.14 4.62
C GLU A 262 18.24 28.83 5.94
N ARG A 263 18.07 27.60 6.46
CA ARG A 263 18.89 27.04 7.53
C ARG A 263 19.13 25.55 7.32
N GLU A 264 20.28 25.07 7.76
CA GLU A 264 20.63 23.64 7.74
C GLU A 264 20.26 22.98 9.08
N PHE A 265 18.97 22.81 9.31
CA PHE A 265 18.39 22.48 10.60
C PHE A 265 18.89 21.14 11.17
N LEU A 266 19.20 20.14 10.33
CA LEU A 266 19.66 18.83 10.78
C LEU A 266 21.07 18.91 11.39
N ALA A 267 21.99 19.60 10.70
CA ALA A 267 23.35 19.83 11.20
C ALA A 267 23.38 20.76 12.42
N GLU A 268 22.50 21.76 12.47
CA GLU A 268 22.34 22.65 13.62
C GLU A 268 21.85 21.91 14.88
N ALA A 269 20.91 20.96 14.73
CA ALA A 269 20.33 20.21 15.84
C ALA A 269 21.25 19.10 16.36
N LEU A 270 22.01 18.43 15.48
CA LEU A 270 22.75 17.19 15.78
C LEU A 270 24.27 17.36 15.73
N GLY A 271 24.75 18.40 15.09
CA GLY A 271 26.14 18.50 14.64
C GLY A 271 26.39 17.72 13.33
N PRO A 272 27.42 18.13 12.55
CA PRO A 272 27.63 17.60 11.20
C PRO A 272 27.79 16.08 11.13
N ALA A 273 28.60 15.48 11.98
CA ALA A 273 28.87 14.03 11.96
C ALA A 273 27.60 13.20 12.23
N GLU A 274 26.84 13.55 13.25
CA GLU A 274 25.62 12.81 13.60
C GLU A 274 24.53 13.01 12.53
N ALA A 275 24.41 14.23 11.97
CA ALA A 275 23.44 14.55 10.93
C ALA A 275 23.63 13.66 9.68
N VAL A 276 24.86 13.54 9.15
CA VAL A 276 25.12 12.72 7.96
C VAL A 276 24.95 11.23 8.21
N ASN A 277 25.33 10.74 9.40
CA ASN A 277 25.18 9.32 9.73
C ASN A 277 23.70 8.94 9.94
N ARG A 278 22.88 9.81 10.55
CA ARG A 278 21.43 9.56 10.66
C ARG A 278 20.73 9.66 9.31
N ALA A 279 21.12 10.61 8.46
CA ALA A 279 20.62 10.67 7.08
C ALA A 279 20.94 9.37 6.32
N PHE A 280 22.16 8.85 6.43
CA PHE A 280 22.54 7.56 5.84
C PHE A 280 21.66 6.42 6.34
N LEU A 281 21.50 6.29 7.67
CA LEU A 281 20.66 5.27 8.28
C LEU A 281 19.20 5.37 7.82
N LYS A 282 18.68 6.59 7.59
CA LYS A 282 17.33 6.83 7.07
C LYS A 282 17.10 6.18 5.70
N GLY A 283 18.15 5.88 4.94
CA GLY A 283 18.05 5.18 3.67
C GLY A 283 17.42 3.80 3.76
N TYR A 284 17.79 2.98 4.74
CA TYR A 284 17.24 1.63 4.93
C TYR A 284 16.43 1.45 6.23
N GLN A 285 16.42 2.45 7.11
CA GLN A 285 15.53 2.53 8.28
C GLN A 285 14.45 3.59 8.04
N TRP A 286 13.87 3.61 6.86
CA TRP A 286 13.10 4.72 6.32
C TRP A 286 11.72 4.98 6.95
N PRO A 287 10.89 3.99 7.34
CA PRO A 287 9.64 4.35 7.98
C PRO A 287 9.92 4.88 9.39
N PHE A 288 9.12 5.83 9.82
CA PHE A 288 9.12 6.29 11.19
C PHE A 288 8.87 5.09 12.12
N ASP A 289 9.77 4.89 13.09
CA ASP A 289 9.67 3.83 14.10
C ASP A 289 9.89 4.47 15.47
N PRO A 290 8.89 4.46 16.37
CA PRO A 290 9.03 5.03 17.72
C PRO A 290 10.22 4.47 18.50
N ARG A 291 10.59 3.20 18.27
CA ARG A 291 11.76 2.56 18.90
C ARG A 291 13.09 3.17 18.45
N ARG A 292 13.10 3.90 17.34
CA ARG A 292 14.24 4.62 16.74
C ARG A 292 14.08 6.15 16.82
N ALA A 293 13.19 6.64 17.69
CA ALA A 293 12.94 8.07 17.85
C ALA A 293 14.20 8.87 18.22
N ASN A 294 15.15 8.26 18.95
CA ASN A 294 16.47 8.84 19.25
C ASN A 294 17.56 8.43 18.23
N GLY A 295 17.20 7.80 17.12
CA GLY A 295 18.08 7.34 16.04
C GLY A 295 17.67 7.94 14.69
N SER A 296 17.51 7.09 13.67
CA SER A 296 17.15 7.51 12.31
C SER A 296 15.79 8.20 12.22
N SER A 297 14.81 7.81 13.04
CA SER A 297 13.47 8.42 13.06
C SER A 297 13.44 9.82 13.69
N PHE A 298 14.54 10.26 14.33
CA PHE A 298 14.67 11.64 14.78
C PHE A 298 14.71 12.64 13.61
N VAL A 299 15.18 12.20 12.45
CA VAL A 299 15.15 13.00 11.23
C VAL A 299 13.71 13.37 10.86
N ASP A 300 12.76 12.42 10.91
CA ASP A 300 11.34 12.67 10.62
C ASP A 300 10.75 13.68 11.63
N ILE A 301 11.13 13.56 12.91
CA ILE A 301 10.67 14.47 13.97
C ILE A 301 11.15 15.90 13.70
N LEU A 302 12.44 16.08 13.35
CA LEU A 302 13.00 17.40 13.04
C LEU A 302 12.37 17.99 11.77
N VAL A 303 12.14 17.19 10.72
CA VAL A 303 11.43 17.64 9.52
C VAL A 303 10.04 18.16 9.89
N LYS A 304 9.27 17.39 10.70
CA LYS A 304 7.95 17.80 11.14
C LYS A 304 7.97 19.08 11.99
N GLN A 305 8.97 19.26 12.84
CA GLN A 305 9.13 20.49 13.62
C GLN A 305 9.35 21.73 12.74
N GLU A 306 10.13 21.60 11.67
CA GLU A 306 10.31 22.68 10.69
C GLU A 306 9.00 22.99 9.94
N GLU A 307 8.26 21.95 9.54
CA GLU A 307 6.94 22.10 8.91
C GLU A 307 5.94 22.79 9.84
N ASP A 308 5.87 22.40 11.12
CA ASP A 308 4.99 22.99 12.13
C ASP A 308 5.37 24.45 12.45
N ALA A 309 6.65 24.81 12.27
CA ALA A 309 7.12 26.18 12.33
C ALA A 309 6.83 27.01 11.04
N GLY A 310 6.08 26.44 10.08
CA GLY A 310 5.72 27.11 8.83
C GLY A 310 6.84 27.14 7.78
N ARG A 311 7.89 26.36 7.95
CA ARG A 311 9.03 26.29 7.01
C ARG A 311 8.84 25.17 6.00
N ARG A 312 9.37 25.32 4.80
CA ARG A 312 9.42 24.24 3.78
C ARG A 312 10.76 23.53 3.87
N VAL A 313 10.73 22.21 3.83
CA VAL A 313 11.92 21.37 3.97
C VAL A 313 12.37 20.83 2.62
N TYR A 314 13.68 20.78 2.41
CA TYR A 314 14.28 20.31 1.15
C TYR A 314 15.49 19.40 1.40
N LEU A 315 15.71 18.46 0.46
CA LEU A 315 16.95 17.75 0.29
C LEU A 315 17.73 18.40 -0.85
N ASP A 316 18.91 18.95 -0.54
CA ASP A 316 19.80 19.57 -1.51
C ASP A 316 20.92 18.58 -1.90
N TYR A 317 20.96 18.22 -3.16
CA TYR A 317 21.97 17.34 -3.73
C TYR A 317 23.10 18.13 -4.43
N THR A 318 23.00 19.45 -4.49
CA THR A 318 23.95 20.30 -5.22
C THR A 318 25.12 20.76 -4.35
N HIS A 319 24.97 20.65 -3.02
CA HIS A 319 26.00 21.02 -2.03
C HIS A 319 26.17 19.92 -1.00
N ASP A 320 27.38 19.77 -0.49
CA ASP A 320 27.62 18.93 0.68
C ASP A 320 27.00 19.53 1.95
N PRO A 321 26.59 18.68 2.95
CA PRO A 321 26.26 19.16 4.27
C PRO A 321 27.37 20.02 4.87
N ALA A 322 27.00 21.05 5.64
CA ALA A 322 27.96 21.97 6.24
C ALA A 322 28.98 21.23 7.12
N GLY A 323 30.26 21.51 6.85
CA GLY A 323 31.36 20.86 7.56
C GLY A 323 31.55 19.39 7.26
N PHE A 324 30.98 18.88 6.15
CA PHE A 324 31.14 17.48 5.75
C PHE A 324 32.61 17.12 5.51
N ASP A 325 33.05 16.05 6.17
CA ASP A 325 34.34 15.38 5.94
C ASP A 325 34.06 13.86 5.88
N PRO A 326 34.57 13.13 4.87
CA PRO A 326 34.43 11.67 4.81
C PRO A 326 34.88 10.92 6.06
N ASP A 327 35.79 11.52 6.87
CA ASP A 327 36.27 10.89 8.10
C ASP A 327 35.26 10.89 9.26
N MET A 328 34.22 11.69 9.18
CA MET A 328 33.12 11.69 10.16
C MET A 328 32.06 10.60 9.93
N LEU A 329 32.14 9.90 8.80
CA LEU A 329 31.23 8.81 8.48
C LEU A 329 31.46 7.60 9.39
N SER A 330 30.37 6.94 9.81
CA SER A 330 30.43 5.63 10.45
C SER A 330 31.12 4.62 9.52
N GLU A 331 31.69 3.57 10.10
CA GLU A 331 32.33 2.48 9.34
C GLU A 331 31.36 1.88 8.31
N GLU A 332 30.09 1.73 8.67
CA GLU A 332 29.02 1.23 7.80
C GLU A 332 28.78 2.16 6.62
N ALA A 333 28.57 3.46 6.86
CA ALA A 333 28.30 4.44 5.80
C ALA A 333 29.51 4.59 4.87
N ARG A 334 30.71 4.64 5.42
CA ARG A 334 31.97 4.70 4.64
C ARG A 334 32.13 3.45 3.79
N GLY A 335 31.98 2.25 4.37
CA GLY A 335 32.09 0.97 3.67
C GLY A 335 31.09 0.85 2.53
N TYR A 336 29.84 1.28 2.74
CA TYR A 336 28.82 1.31 1.70
C TYR A 336 29.21 2.21 0.52
N LEU A 337 29.63 3.45 0.79
CA LEU A 337 30.01 4.40 -0.26
C LEU A 337 31.24 3.93 -1.04
N ILE A 338 32.22 3.30 -0.37
CA ILE A 338 33.40 2.71 -1.04
C ILE A 338 32.96 1.57 -1.98
N ASN A 339 32.12 0.64 -1.50
CA ASN A 339 31.65 -0.50 -2.27
C ASN A 339 30.81 -0.10 -3.49
N CYS A 340 30.09 1.03 -3.41
CA CYS A 340 29.34 1.58 -4.53
C CYS A 340 30.19 2.48 -5.46
N GLY A 341 31.49 2.70 -5.18
CA GLY A 341 32.31 3.68 -5.89
C GLY A 341 31.78 5.10 -5.76
N ALA A 342 31.11 5.41 -4.64
CA ALA A 342 30.31 6.63 -4.45
C ALA A 342 30.99 7.69 -3.57
N VAL A 343 32.27 7.55 -3.27
CA VAL A 343 33.05 8.58 -2.52
C VAL A 343 33.34 9.75 -3.46
N ARG A 344 32.37 10.63 -3.61
CA ARG A 344 32.42 11.78 -4.52
C ARG A 344 32.26 13.09 -3.73
N ALA A 345 32.63 14.19 -4.35
CA ALA A 345 32.58 15.50 -3.70
C ALA A 345 31.15 15.98 -3.42
N LEU A 346 30.18 15.72 -4.33
CA LEU A 346 28.82 16.21 -4.19
C LEU A 346 27.79 15.08 -4.00
N PRO A 347 26.69 15.31 -3.26
CA PRO A 347 25.61 14.33 -3.09
C PRO A 347 25.03 13.81 -4.41
N ILE A 348 24.89 14.67 -5.42
CA ILE A 348 24.39 14.25 -6.75
C ILE A 348 25.33 13.26 -7.44
N ASP A 349 26.64 13.38 -7.24
CA ASP A 349 27.60 12.44 -7.81
C ASP A 349 27.61 11.11 -7.05
N ARG A 350 27.41 11.17 -5.73
CA ARG A 350 27.16 9.97 -4.90
C ARG A 350 25.89 9.26 -5.37
N LEU A 351 24.77 10.00 -5.52
CA LEU A 351 23.50 9.44 -5.99
C LEU A 351 23.64 8.81 -7.39
N ARG A 352 24.35 9.46 -8.29
CA ARG A 352 24.60 8.95 -9.65
C ARG A 352 25.41 7.64 -9.63
N ALA A 353 26.40 7.54 -8.76
CA ALA A 353 27.20 6.31 -8.61
C ALA A 353 26.40 5.16 -7.98
N ILE A 354 25.51 5.47 -7.02
CA ILE A 354 24.69 4.46 -6.33
C ILE A 354 23.50 4.02 -7.19
N ASN A 355 22.77 4.98 -7.80
CA ASN A 355 21.48 4.71 -8.47
C ASN A 355 21.16 5.79 -9.51
N ALA A 356 21.81 5.80 -10.66
CA ALA A 356 21.53 6.74 -11.74
C ALA A 356 20.04 6.76 -12.19
N PRO A 357 19.32 5.62 -12.27
CA PRO A 357 17.89 5.61 -12.60
C PRO A 357 17.02 6.44 -11.66
N ALA A 358 17.41 6.61 -10.39
CA ALA A 358 16.69 7.44 -9.44
C ALA A 358 16.72 8.94 -9.80
N ILE A 359 17.82 9.42 -10.37
CA ILE A 359 17.95 10.79 -10.90
C ILE A 359 17.09 10.96 -12.14
N GLU A 360 17.16 10.00 -13.06
CA GLU A 360 16.44 10.05 -14.33
C GLU A 360 14.94 10.02 -14.13
N LEU A 361 14.47 9.30 -13.11
CA LEU A 361 13.05 9.31 -12.73
C LEU A 361 12.56 10.74 -12.43
N TYR A 362 13.25 11.49 -11.58
CA TYR A 362 12.88 12.87 -11.27
C TYR A 362 12.99 13.78 -12.49
N ARG A 363 14.03 13.61 -13.31
CA ARG A 363 14.18 14.38 -14.56
C ARG A 363 13.01 14.16 -15.51
N SER A 364 12.52 12.92 -15.66
CA SER A 364 11.37 12.60 -16.50
C SER A 364 10.06 13.25 -16.01
N HIS A 365 10.03 13.68 -14.74
CA HIS A 365 8.91 14.44 -14.13
C HIS A 365 9.21 15.95 -14.01
N GLY A 366 10.21 16.46 -14.75
CA GLY A 366 10.54 17.89 -14.80
C GLY A 366 11.25 18.42 -13.55
N ILE A 367 11.88 17.54 -12.75
CA ILE A 367 12.66 17.90 -11.57
C ILE A 367 14.12 17.50 -11.78
N ASP A 368 15.02 18.47 -11.82
CA ASP A 368 16.46 18.23 -11.95
C ASP A 368 17.15 18.34 -10.57
N LEU A 369 17.47 17.19 -9.99
CA LEU A 369 18.14 17.10 -8.69
C LEU A 369 19.58 17.68 -8.71
N ALA A 370 20.18 17.85 -9.89
CA ALA A 370 21.48 18.47 -10.05
C ALA A 370 21.44 20.01 -10.10
N ALA A 371 20.24 20.60 -10.21
CA ALA A 371 20.06 22.03 -10.38
C ALA A 371 19.24 22.70 -9.26
N GLN A 372 18.42 21.92 -8.52
CA GLN A 372 17.52 22.48 -7.51
C GLN A 372 17.29 21.51 -6.35
N PRO A 373 17.09 22.02 -5.12
CA PRO A 373 16.69 21.22 -3.97
C PRO A 373 15.31 20.57 -4.17
N LEU A 374 15.14 19.37 -3.63
CA LEU A 374 13.91 18.57 -3.68
C LEU A 374 13.07 18.86 -2.44
N GLU A 375 11.89 19.44 -2.61
CA GLU A 375 10.95 19.65 -1.50
C GLU A 375 10.41 18.31 -0.98
N VAL A 376 10.49 18.11 0.34
CA VAL A 376 10.08 16.87 1.01
C VAL A 376 9.22 17.17 2.24
N ARG A 377 8.38 16.18 2.60
CA ARG A 377 7.58 16.16 3.82
C ARG A 377 7.54 14.78 4.44
N VAL A 378 7.11 14.72 5.72
CA VAL A 378 6.75 13.44 6.34
C VAL A 378 5.35 13.06 5.89
N CYS A 379 5.25 12.05 5.04
CA CYS A 379 4.02 11.63 4.37
C CYS A 379 3.55 10.25 4.80
N ALA A 380 2.25 9.96 4.69
CA ALA A 380 1.72 8.61 4.73
C ALA A 380 2.27 7.81 3.54
N GLN A 381 2.87 6.65 3.82
CA GLN A 381 3.63 5.85 2.84
C GLN A 381 2.92 4.54 2.49
N HIS A 382 2.35 3.85 3.47
CA HIS A 382 1.70 2.57 3.31
C HIS A 382 0.74 2.32 4.47
N HIS A 383 -0.44 1.80 4.15
CA HIS A 383 -1.39 1.31 5.15
C HIS A 383 -1.11 -0.17 5.43
N ASN A 384 -0.57 -0.46 6.59
CA ASN A 384 -0.30 -1.84 7.01
C ASN A 384 -1.55 -2.56 7.51
N GLY A 385 -2.54 -1.82 7.98
CA GLY A 385 -3.89 -2.29 8.21
C GLY A 385 -4.71 -2.38 6.91
N GLY A 386 -5.98 -2.71 7.03
CA GLY A 386 -6.90 -2.81 5.89
C GLY A 386 -8.13 -3.62 6.22
N ILE A 387 -8.80 -4.12 5.21
CA ILE A 387 -9.98 -4.97 5.38
C ILE A 387 -9.54 -6.33 5.94
N ALA A 388 -10.20 -6.79 7.00
CA ALA A 388 -9.93 -8.08 7.64
C ALA A 388 -10.29 -9.25 6.72
N VAL A 389 -9.35 -10.18 6.55
CA VAL A 389 -9.48 -11.34 5.66
C VAL A 389 -9.04 -12.64 6.35
N ASP A 390 -9.49 -13.77 5.81
CA ASP A 390 -9.03 -15.10 6.15
C ASP A 390 -7.83 -15.55 5.26
N ALA A 391 -7.46 -16.81 5.34
CA ALA A 391 -6.35 -17.40 4.56
C ALA A 391 -6.66 -17.57 3.05
N ASP A 392 -7.89 -17.38 2.64
CA ASP A 392 -8.34 -17.33 1.24
C ASP A 392 -8.63 -15.90 0.76
N TRP A 393 -8.23 -14.90 1.56
CA TRP A 393 -8.47 -13.46 1.34
C TRP A 393 -9.95 -13.08 1.23
N GLN A 394 -10.86 -13.93 1.74
CA GLN A 394 -12.27 -13.62 1.86
C GLN A 394 -12.50 -12.81 3.16
N THR A 395 -13.38 -11.82 3.08
CA THR A 395 -13.84 -11.07 4.24
C THR A 395 -14.92 -11.85 5.00
N ARG A 396 -15.40 -11.31 6.11
CA ARG A 396 -16.58 -11.87 6.81
C ARG A 396 -17.89 -11.79 5.99
N VAL A 397 -17.91 -11.00 4.90
CA VAL A 397 -19.03 -10.91 3.96
C VAL A 397 -18.83 -11.95 2.86
N PRO A 398 -19.70 -12.99 2.76
CA PRO A 398 -19.52 -14.04 1.76
C PRO A 398 -19.50 -13.48 0.32
N GLY A 399 -18.52 -13.90 -0.47
CA GLY A 399 -18.32 -13.42 -1.84
C GLY A 399 -17.55 -12.10 -1.96
N LEU A 400 -17.19 -11.45 -0.85
CA LEU A 400 -16.33 -10.27 -0.85
C LEU A 400 -14.90 -10.65 -0.43
N TYR A 401 -13.93 -10.31 -1.26
CA TYR A 401 -12.50 -10.51 -1.05
C TYR A 401 -11.77 -9.16 -1.07
N ALA A 402 -10.66 -9.05 -0.34
CA ALA A 402 -9.78 -7.89 -0.41
C ALA A 402 -8.34 -8.34 -0.60
N CYS A 403 -7.59 -7.75 -1.55
CA CYS A 403 -6.25 -8.17 -1.92
C CYS A 403 -5.30 -6.98 -2.07
N GLY A 404 -4.01 -7.24 -1.90
CA GLY A 404 -2.98 -6.21 -1.88
C GLY A 404 -3.10 -5.32 -0.66
N GLU A 405 -2.77 -4.06 -0.79
CA GLU A 405 -2.80 -3.10 0.32
C GLU A 405 -4.22 -2.76 0.81
N ALA A 406 -5.28 -3.17 0.10
CA ALA A 406 -6.64 -3.09 0.61
C ALA A 406 -6.89 -4.08 1.76
N ALA A 407 -6.09 -5.16 1.87
CA ALA A 407 -6.21 -6.18 2.91
C ALA A 407 -5.29 -5.88 4.10
N GLY A 408 -5.77 -6.05 5.31
CA GLY A 408 -5.03 -5.81 6.55
C GLY A 408 -4.15 -6.98 6.98
N THR A 409 -3.14 -7.36 6.17
CA THR A 409 -2.29 -8.54 6.41
C THR A 409 -0.88 -8.23 6.89
N PHE A 410 -0.48 -6.95 7.07
CA PHE A 410 0.92 -6.59 7.29
C PHE A 410 1.31 -6.34 8.76
N GLY A 411 0.40 -5.90 9.62
CA GLY A 411 0.70 -5.56 11.02
C GLY A 411 1.64 -4.37 11.21
N ARG A 412 2.19 -4.21 12.43
CA ARG A 412 2.97 -3.02 12.81
C ARG A 412 4.35 -2.91 12.12
N TYR A 413 5.02 -4.03 11.88
CA TYR A 413 6.45 -4.07 11.51
C TYR A 413 6.64 -4.83 10.19
N ARG A 414 6.07 -4.28 9.15
CA ARG A 414 6.14 -4.85 7.81
C ARG A 414 7.56 -4.76 7.23
N PRO A 415 8.22 -5.87 6.81
CA PRO A 415 9.46 -5.82 6.05
C PRO A 415 9.28 -5.12 4.70
N GLY A 416 10.28 -4.33 4.29
CA GLY A 416 10.26 -3.64 2.99
C GLY A 416 10.11 -4.64 1.83
N GLY A 417 9.23 -4.29 0.88
CA GLY A 417 8.96 -5.12 -0.31
C GLY A 417 7.82 -6.13 -0.18
N THR A 418 7.33 -6.43 1.03
CA THR A 418 6.23 -7.39 1.23
C THR A 418 4.92 -6.94 0.59
N ALA A 419 4.69 -5.65 0.39
CA ALA A 419 3.49 -5.14 -0.27
C ALA A 419 3.27 -5.75 -1.67
N LEU A 420 4.34 -5.89 -2.47
CA LEU A 420 4.24 -6.49 -3.80
C LEU A 420 3.99 -8.00 -3.73
N ASN A 421 4.61 -8.72 -2.79
CA ASN A 421 4.35 -10.14 -2.57
C ASN A 421 2.92 -10.39 -2.10
N SER A 422 2.44 -9.67 -1.09
CA SER A 422 1.07 -9.78 -0.57
C SER A 422 0.04 -9.52 -1.66
N ALA A 423 0.27 -8.52 -2.53
CA ALA A 423 -0.59 -8.25 -3.67
C ALA A 423 -0.70 -9.46 -4.61
N GLN A 424 0.39 -10.17 -4.86
CA GLN A 424 0.41 -11.33 -5.76
C GLN A 424 -0.16 -12.58 -5.09
N VAL A 425 0.23 -12.86 -3.85
CA VAL A 425 -0.25 -14.05 -3.13
C VAL A 425 -1.72 -13.92 -2.80
N GLY A 426 -2.15 -12.79 -2.25
CA GLY A 426 -3.55 -12.60 -1.86
C GLY A 426 -4.51 -12.70 -3.03
N SER A 427 -4.18 -12.07 -4.15
CA SER A 427 -5.01 -12.14 -5.36
C SER A 427 -5.04 -13.53 -5.99
N MET A 428 -3.93 -14.29 -5.93
CA MET A 428 -3.91 -15.69 -6.33
C MET A 428 -4.81 -16.56 -5.44
N ARG A 429 -4.72 -16.40 -4.12
CA ARG A 429 -5.50 -17.17 -3.15
C ARG A 429 -7.01 -16.90 -3.30
N ALA A 430 -7.40 -15.63 -3.44
CA ALA A 430 -8.78 -15.26 -3.73
C ALA A 430 -9.30 -15.91 -5.03
N ALA A 431 -8.50 -15.86 -6.09
CA ALA A 431 -8.86 -16.48 -7.37
C ALA A 431 -9.01 -18.01 -7.25
N GLU A 432 -8.10 -18.70 -6.57
CA GLU A 432 -8.18 -20.14 -6.31
C GLU A 432 -9.40 -20.51 -5.47
N HIS A 433 -9.77 -19.68 -4.50
CA HIS A 433 -10.97 -19.92 -3.69
C HIS A 433 -12.25 -19.71 -4.51
N ILE A 434 -12.35 -18.62 -5.28
CA ILE A 434 -13.50 -18.35 -6.17
C ILE A 434 -13.70 -19.46 -7.19
N ALA A 435 -12.63 -19.95 -7.82
CA ALA A 435 -12.70 -21.04 -8.80
C ALA A 435 -13.26 -22.33 -8.20
N ARG A 436 -13.01 -22.58 -6.91
CA ARG A 436 -13.60 -23.74 -6.18
C ARG A 436 -15.07 -23.54 -5.82
N GLN A 437 -15.59 -22.30 -5.87
CA GLN A 437 -16.96 -21.94 -5.51
C GLN A 437 -17.91 -21.93 -6.74
N SER A 438 -17.79 -22.87 -7.65
CA SER A 438 -18.53 -22.90 -8.93
C SER A 438 -20.06 -22.83 -8.79
N LYS A 439 -20.63 -23.24 -7.64
CA LYS A 439 -22.08 -23.22 -7.37
C LYS A 439 -22.62 -21.82 -7.06
N ARG A 440 -21.78 -20.86 -6.63
CA ARG A 440 -22.22 -19.49 -6.32
C ARG A 440 -22.36 -18.70 -7.62
N GLN A 441 -23.60 -18.35 -7.95
CA GLN A 441 -23.97 -17.60 -9.16
C GLN A 441 -24.62 -16.26 -8.78
N PRO A 442 -24.59 -15.26 -9.68
CA PRO A 442 -25.34 -14.03 -9.48
C PRO A 442 -26.84 -14.32 -9.30
N CYS A 443 -27.45 -13.75 -8.28
CA CYS A 443 -28.88 -14.02 -7.98
C CYS A 443 -29.84 -13.12 -8.80
N GLY A 444 -29.35 -12.05 -9.42
CA GLY A 444 -30.16 -11.10 -10.22
C GLY A 444 -31.17 -10.28 -9.40
N THR A 445 -31.14 -10.37 -8.07
CA THR A 445 -32.12 -9.73 -7.17
C THR A 445 -31.61 -8.41 -6.56
N ALA A 446 -30.37 -8.00 -6.88
CA ALA A 446 -29.83 -6.74 -6.37
C ALA A 446 -30.70 -5.57 -6.83
N GLN A 447 -31.24 -4.84 -5.87
CA GLN A 447 -31.95 -3.58 -6.15
C GLN A 447 -31.01 -2.41 -5.95
N ALA A 448 -30.90 -1.55 -6.97
CA ALA A 448 -30.11 -0.35 -6.88
C ALA A 448 -30.87 0.68 -6.02
N VAL A 449 -30.37 0.87 -4.80
CA VAL A 449 -30.72 2.00 -3.96
C VAL A 449 -29.62 3.03 -4.10
N LEU A 450 -29.91 4.19 -4.70
CA LEU A 450 -28.96 5.27 -4.83
C LEU A 450 -28.45 5.70 -3.44
N PRO A 451 -27.16 6.00 -3.30
CA PRO A 451 -26.58 6.38 -2.02
C PRO A 451 -27.08 7.76 -1.58
N LEU A 452 -27.16 7.95 -0.28
CA LEU A 452 -27.18 9.29 0.29
C LEU A 452 -25.75 9.82 0.35
N LEU A 453 -25.52 11.00 -0.21
CA LEU A 453 -24.20 11.62 -0.30
C LEU A 453 -24.15 12.93 0.50
N PRO A 454 -23.02 13.28 1.12
CA PRO A 454 -22.85 14.49 1.91
C PRO A 454 -23.22 15.75 1.12
N ARG A 455 -23.88 16.70 1.76
CA ARG A 455 -24.21 18.01 1.19
C ARG A 455 -23.01 18.97 1.29
N GLY A 456 -23.06 20.10 0.59
CA GLY A 456 -22.04 21.16 0.62
C GLY A 456 -21.01 21.06 -0.52
N ASP A 457 -19.93 21.79 -0.44
CA ASP A 457 -18.82 21.77 -1.41
C ASP A 457 -17.91 20.55 -1.12
N ALA A 458 -18.08 19.50 -1.91
CA ALA A 458 -17.39 18.23 -1.73
C ALA A 458 -15.85 18.39 -1.83
N ALA A 459 -15.36 19.19 -2.78
CA ALA A 459 -13.93 19.40 -2.96
C ALA A 459 -13.28 20.13 -1.76
N ALA A 460 -13.94 21.15 -1.21
CA ALA A 460 -13.48 21.84 -0.01
C ALA A 460 -13.52 20.92 1.22
N MET A 461 -14.57 20.09 1.34
CA MET A 461 -14.70 19.13 2.45
C MET A 461 -13.65 18.04 2.40
N ILE A 462 -13.32 17.51 1.21
CA ILE A 462 -12.21 16.55 1.02
C ILE A 462 -10.90 17.17 1.52
N ARG A 463 -10.55 18.37 1.04
CA ARG A 463 -9.32 19.05 1.45
C ARG A 463 -9.23 19.23 2.97
N ARG A 464 -10.31 19.72 3.59
CA ARG A 464 -10.37 19.90 5.04
C ARG A 464 -10.19 18.59 5.80
N ALA A 465 -10.88 17.54 5.37
CA ALA A 465 -10.79 16.23 6.01
C ALA A 465 -9.38 15.63 5.89
N GLN A 466 -8.69 15.85 4.76
CA GLN A 466 -7.30 15.46 4.55
C GLN A 466 -6.33 16.27 5.44
N ASP A 467 -6.53 17.57 5.55
CA ASP A 467 -5.72 18.45 6.40
C ASP A 467 -5.86 18.06 7.88
N ASP A 468 -7.08 17.77 8.34
CA ASP A 468 -7.35 17.32 9.71
C ASP A 468 -6.67 15.95 9.99
N MET A 469 -6.71 14.99 9.05
CA MET A 469 -6.01 13.70 9.20
C MET A 469 -4.50 13.88 9.31
N THR A 470 -3.90 14.70 8.44
CA THR A 470 -2.46 14.98 8.48
C THR A 470 -2.06 15.65 9.79
N ARG A 471 -2.92 16.54 10.32
CA ARG A 471 -2.64 17.30 11.54
C ARG A 471 -2.80 16.47 12.82
N TYR A 472 -3.87 15.68 12.93
CA TYR A 472 -4.26 15.04 14.19
C TYR A 472 -4.05 13.54 14.25
N ALA A 473 -3.90 12.87 13.11
CA ALA A 473 -3.93 11.41 13.01
C ALA A 473 -2.79 10.81 12.15
N ALA A 474 -1.68 11.53 11.99
CA ALA A 474 -0.48 11.03 11.31
C ALA A 474 0.44 10.25 12.28
N PHE A 475 1.76 10.29 12.09
CA PHE A 475 2.71 9.59 12.99
C PHE A 475 2.74 10.15 14.41
N GLN A 476 2.38 11.41 14.59
CA GLN A 476 2.05 12.00 15.88
C GLN A 476 0.53 12.15 15.96
N ARG A 477 -0.08 11.58 17.01
CA ARG A 477 -1.53 11.50 17.15
C ARG A 477 -2.04 12.34 18.32
N ASP A 478 -3.11 13.08 18.07
CA ASP A 478 -3.82 13.88 19.07
C ASP A 478 -5.21 13.30 19.34
N ALA A 479 -5.40 12.67 20.49
CA ALA A 479 -6.67 12.05 20.87
C ALA A 479 -7.84 13.03 20.89
N ALA A 480 -7.63 14.29 21.29
CA ALA A 480 -8.69 15.29 21.30
C ALA A 480 -9.07 15.72 19.88
N GLY A 481 -8.09 15.94 19.01
CA GLY A 481 -8.29 16.20 17.58
C GLY A 481 -9.03 15.04 16.89
N ILE A 482 -8.64 13.79 17.15
CA ILE A 482 -9.30 12.58 16.61
C ILE A 482 -10.77 12.52 17.05
N ARG A 483 -11.08 12.73 18.33
CA ARG A 483 -12.49 12.76 18.80
C ARG A 483 -13.30 13.87 18.12
N GLY A 484 -12.72 15.05 17.96
CA GLY A 484 -13.35 16.15 17.24
C GLY A 484 -13.64 15.81 15.76
N MET A 485 -12.72 15.11 15.09
CA MET A 485 -12.92 14.62 13.73
C MET A 485 -14.05 13.61 13.65
N LEU A 486 -14.07 12.59 14.53
CA LEU A 486 -15.15 11.58 14.58
C LEU A 486 -16.53 12.21 14.73
N THR A 487 -16.67 13.22 15.59
CA THR A 487 -17.91 13.97 15.76
C THR A 487 -18.35 14.66 14.48
N ARG A 488 -17.43 15.39 13.81
CA ARG A 488 -17.72 16.09 12.54
C ARG A 488 -18.07 15.12 11.42
N ILE A 489 -17.35 14.00 11.30
CA ILE A 489 -17.63 12.95 10.30
C ILE A 489 -19.05 12.42 10.49
N GLY A 490 -19.45 12.13 11.75
CA GLY A 490 -20.81 11.69 12.04
C GLY A 490 -21.88 12.69 11.60
N GLN A 491 -21.69 13.98 11.88
CA GLN A 491 -22.58 15.05 11.44
C GLN A 491 -22.69 15.17 9.93
N ILE A 492 -21.54 15.11 9.21
CA ILE A 492 -21.50 15.22 7.75
C ILE A 492 -22.21 14.02 7.09
N LEU A 493 -21.98 12.81 7.58
CA LEU A 493 -22.63 11.60 7.04
C LEU A 493 -24.15 11.55 7.34
N GLN A 494 -24.63 12.24 8.37
CA GLN A 494 -26.06 12.39 8.66
C GLN A 494 -26.73 13.46 7.79
N ASP A 495 -26.02 14.55 7.45
CA ASP A 495 -26.52 15.59 6.53
C ASP A 495 -26.26 15.21 5.07
N ALA A 496 -27.06 14.27 4.57
CA ALA A 496 -26.90 13.70 3.25
C ALA A 496 -28.18 13.82 2.41
N ALA A 497 -28.01 13.78 1.10
CA ALA A 497 -29.11 13.81 0.12
C ALA A 497 -28.92 12.70 -0.91
N GLU A 498 -30.01 12.30 -1.57
CA GLU A 498 -29.95 11.31 -2.65
C GLU A 498 -29.04 11.77 -3.79
N ALA A 499 -28.23 10.86 -4.30
CA ALA A 499 -27.30 11.12 -5.40
C ALA A 499 -28.04 11.48 -6.69
N SER A 500 -27.57 12.51 -7.38
CA SER A 500 -28.13 12.94 -8.67
C SER A 500 -27.05 12.98 -9.75
N LEU A 501 -27.38 12.47 -10.95
CA LEU A 501 -26.50 12.56 -12.12
C LEU A 501 -26.29 14.01 -12.59
N GLU A 502 -27.16 14.93 -12.23
CA GLU A 502 -27.06 16.36 -12.57
C GLU A 502 -26.08 17.12 -11.68
N ASP A 503 -25.69 16.54 -10.53
CA ASP A 503 -24.73 17.18 -9.60
C ASP A 503 -23.34 17.29 -10.23
N PRO A 504 -22.79 18.50 -10.44
CA PRO A 504 -21.47 18.67 -11.05
C PRO A 504 -20.33 18.09 -10.20
N GLN A 505 -20.53 17.94 -8.88
CA GLN A 505 -19.57 17.37 -7.94
C GLN A 505 -19.89 15.90 -7.56
N LEU A 506 -20.65 15.18 -8.37
CA LEU A 506 -21.10 13.81 -8.03
C LEU A 506 -19.94 12.87 -7.72
N THR A 507 -18.88 12.89 -8.54
CA THR A 507 -17.70 12.04 -8.34
C THR A 507 -16.99 12.39 -7.02
N GLU A 508 -16.81 13.67 -6.74
CA GLU A 508 -16.19 14.14 -5.49
C GLU A 508 -17.04 13.79 -4.27
N ARG A 509 -18.38 13.87 -4.37
CA ARG A 509 -19.27 13.47 -3.27
C ARG A 509 -19.21 11.98 -2.99
N ILE A 510 -19.18 11.15 -4.03
CA ILE A 510 -19.00 9.70 -3.89
C ILE A 510 -17.67 9.41 -3.15
N ARG A 511 -16.59 10.03 -3.60
CA ARG A 511 -15.26 9.89 -2.96
C ARG A 511 -15.24 10.41 -1.54
N LEU A 512 -15.90 11.55 -1.27
CA LEU A 512 -16.02 12.12 0.07
C LEU A 512 -16.75 11.16 1.02
N ALA A 513 -17.88 10.59 0.60
CA ALA A 513 -18.64 9.63 1.41
C ALA A 513 -17.82 8.39 1.76
N ASP A 514 -17.10 7.83 0.78
CA ASP A 514 -16.20 6.69 1.02
C ASP A 514 -15.04 7.07 1.95
N MET A 515 -14.39 8.22 1.69
CA MET A 515 -13.27 8.72 2.49
C MET A 515 -13.68 8.95 3.95
N LEU A 516 -14.83 9.61 4.21
CA LEU A 516 -15.31 9.85 5.57
C LEU A 516 -15.67 8.55 6.28
N THR A 517 -16.25 7.57 5.57
CA THR A 517 -16.50 6.24 6.11
C THR A 517 -15.19 5.54 6.48
N THR A 518 -14.19 5.60 5.61
CA THR A 518 -12.84 5.05 5.87
C THR A 518 -12.16 5.76 7.04
N GLN A 519 -12.18 7.09 7.07
CA GLN A 519 -11.62 7.88 8.18
C GLN A 519 -12.27 7.52 9.52
N ARG A 520 -13.59 7.32 9.55
CA ARG A 520 -14.29 6.92 10.78
C ARG A 520 -13.72 5.61 11.35
N GLU A 521 -13.58 4.59 10.51
CA GLU A 521 -13.06 3.28 10.95
C GLU A 521 -11.57 3.38 11.37
N VAL A 522 -10.74 4.09 10.60
CA VAL A 522 -9.31 4.32 10.90
C VAL A 522 -9.13 5.11 12.20
N LEU A 523 -9.86 6.21 12.37
CA LEU A 523 -9.77 7.06 13.57
C LEU A 523 -10.26 6.34 14.83
N SER A 524 -11.29 5.49 14.71
CA SER A 524 -11.78 4.65 15.81
C SER A 524 -10.72 3.64 16.24
N ALA A 525 -10.02 3.00 15.29
CA ALA A 525 -8.90 2.12 15.58
C ALA A 525 -7.72 2.88 16.23
N MET A 526 -7.37 4.05 15.71
CA MET A 526 -6.29 4.87 16.27
C MET A 526 -6.58 5.34 17.69
N LEU A 527 -7.83 5.73 17.98
CA LEU A 527 -8.23 6.14 19.31
C LEU A 527 -8.17 4.97 20.31
N ASN A 528 -8.68 3.80 19.91
CA ASN A 528 -8.56 2.58 20.72
C ASN A 528 -7.11 2.21 21.01
N SER A 529 -6.23 2.28 20.00
CA SER A 529 -4.80 2.00 20.16
C SER A 529 -4.10 3.00 21.10
N LEU A 530 -4.50 4.27 21.12
CA LEU A 530 -3.97 5.26 22.06
C LEU A 530 -4.42 5.01 23.51
N GLU A 531 -5.63 4.46 23.70
CA GLU A 531 -6.19 4.17 25.02
C GLU A 531 -5.72 2.82 25.57
N HIS A 532 -5.31 1.86 24.71
CA HIS A 532 -5.00 0.47 25.05
C HIS A 532 -3.68 0.01 24.39
N ASP A 533 -2.62 0.82 24.47
CA ASP A 533 -1.33 0.61 23.74
C ASP A 533 -0.58 -0.69 24.13
N THR A 534 -0.83 -1.23 25.32
CA THR A 534 -0.14 -2.44 25.83
C THR A 534 -0.80 -3.76 25.45
N GLU A 535 -1.96 -3.75 24.82
CA GLU A 535 -2.66 -4.97 24.44
C GLU A 535 -2.08 -5.60 23.17
N GLU A 536 -1.88 -6.93 23.21
CA GLU A 536 -1.43 -7.73 22.08
C GLU A 536 -2.61 -8.24 21.24
N GLY A 537 -2.37 -8.55 19.96
CA GLY A 537 -3.34 -9.14 19.05
C GLY A 537 -3.76 -8.22 17.90
N VAL A 538 -4.58 -8.75 17.01
CA VAL A 538 -5.11 -8.03 15.86
C VAL A 538 -6.21 -7.08 16.30
N LEU A 539 -6.07 -5.80 16.00
CA LEU A 539 -7.11 -4.81 16.28
C LEU A 539 -8.20 -4.89 15.19
N ILE A 540 -9.37 -5.38 15.57
CA ILE A 540 -10.53 -5.46 14.68
C ILE A 540 -11.42 -4.24 14.90
N THR A 541 -11.83 -3.61 13.79
CA THR A 541 -12.75 -2.46 13.78
C THR A 541 -13.97 -2.78 12.94
N LEU A 542 -15.15 -2.53 13.46
CA LEU A 542 -16.43 -2.72 12.79
C LEU A 542 -17.42 -1.65 13.22
N HIS A 543 -17.97 -0.90 12.27
CA HIS A 543 -18.95 0.17 12.51
C HIS A 543 -18.49 1.20 13.56
N GLY A 544 -17.21 1.58 13.51
CA GLY A 544 -16.60 2.55 14.43
C GLY A 544 -16.32 2.01 15.84
N GLN A 545 -16.49 0.72 16.08
CA GLN A 545 -16.10 0.05 17.32
C GLN A 545 -14.85 -0.78 17.10
N SER A 546 -13.87 -0.62 17.97
CA SER A 546 -12.58 -1.30 17.87
C SER A 546 -12.27 -2.12 19.12
N GLY A 547 -11.66 -3.27 18.93
CA GLY A 547 -11.19 -4.13 20.01
C GLY A 547 -10.18 -5.15 19.52
N ARG A 548 -9.25 -5.56 20.40
CA ARG A 548 -8.23 -6.54 20.05
C ARG A 548 -8.74 -7.95 20.22
N VAL A 549 -8.39 -8.79 19.26
CA VAL A 549 -8.62 -10.23 19.29
C VAL A 549 -7.28 -10.96 19.18
N PRO A 550 -7.12 -12.14 19.80
CA PRO A 550 -5.91 -12.93 19.62
C PRO A 550 -5.61 -13.17 18.15
N ALA A 551 -4.37 -12.94 17.74
CA ALA A 551 -3.94 -13.31 16.38
C ALA A 551 -4.06 -14.83 16.19
N ARG A 552 -4.54 -15.24 15.01
CA ARG A 552 -4.58 -16.66 14.66
C ARG A 552 -3.15 -17.20 14.62
N PRO A 553 -2.87 -18.34 15.29
CA PRO A 553 -1.51 -18.86 15.40
C PRO A 553 -0.98 -19.34 14.04
N LEU A 554 0.34 -19.46 13.94
CA LEU A 554 0.96 -20.10 12.77
C LEU A 554 0.51 -21.56 12.69
N PRO A 555 -0.17 -21.98 11.59
CA PRO A 555 -0.66 -23.35 11.46
C PRO A 555 0.48 -24.36 11.44
N ARG A 556 0.25 -25.53 12.03
CA ARG A 556 1.15 -26.66 11.88
C ARG A 556 1.06 -27.18 10.43
N ARG A 557 2.21 -27.22 9.76
CA ARG A 557 2.29 -27.73 8.38
C ARG A 557 2.42 -29.25 8.37
N ASP A 558 1.69 -29.92 7.51
CA ASP A 558 1.98 -31.32 7.17
C ASP A 558 2.97 -31.35 6.00
N LEU A 559 4.16 -31.83 6.28
CA LEU A 559 5.24 -31.94 5.29
C LEU A 559 5.44 -33.39 4.80
N TRP A 560 4.58 -34.31 5.25
CA TRP A 560 4.63 -35.70 4.81
C TRP A 560 3.80 -35.87 3.55
N PHE A 561 4.45 -36.17 2.42
CA PHE A 561 3.86 -36.19 1.09
C PHE A 561 2.62 -37.10 0.99
N GLU A 562 2.66 -38.32 1.53
CA GLU A 562 1.55 -39.27 1.42
C GLU A 562 0.28 -38.79 2.14
N ARG A 563 0.42 -38.05 3.24
CA ARG A 563 -0.74 -37.42 3.90
C ARG A 563 -1.31 -36.27 3.08
N VAL A 564 -0.44 -35.42 2.55
CA VAL A 564 -0.83 -34.32 1.66
C VAL A 564 -1.49 -34.88 0.39
N TRP A 565 -0.90 -35.93 -0.22
CA TRP A 565 -1.43 -36.59 -1.38
C TRP A 565 -2.81 -37.23 -1.12
N SER A 566 -2.98 -37.91 0.02
CA SER A 566 -4.26 -38.54 0.39
C SER A 566 -5.35 -37.49 0.64
N ALA A 567 -5.00 -36.32 1.23
CA ALA A 567 -5.93 -35.22 1.40
C ALA A 567 -6.34 -34.60 0.06
N TYR A 568 -5.40 -34.38 -0.84
CA TYR A 568 -5.66 -33.91 -2.20
C TYR A 568 -6.60 -34.82 -2.98
N ARG A 569 -6.36 -36.13 -2.96
CA ARG A 569 -7.23 -37.11 -3.63
C ARG A 569 -8.68 -37.06 -3.12
N ARG A 570 -8.87 -36.99 -1.80
CA ARG A 570 -10.22 -36.88 -1.23
C ARG A 570 -10.96 -35.63 -1.70
N GLN A 571 -10.25 -34.48 -1.77
CA GLN A 571 -10.84 -33.24 -2.26
C GLN A 571 -11.25 -33.31 -3.73
N THR A 572 -10.39 -33.90 -4.59
CA THR A 572 -10.70 -34.03 -6.02
C THR A 572 -11.82 -35.04 -6.32
N GLU A 573 -11.97 -36.06 -5.50
CA GLU A 573 -13.08 -37.01 -5.60
C GLU A 573 -14.42 -36.41 -5.15
N GLN A 574 -14.40 -35.55 -4.13
CA GLN A 574 -15.59 -34.78 -3.68
C GLN A 574 -16.05 -33.72 -4.69
N GLN A 575 -15.13 -33.13 -5.43
CA GLN A 575 -15.43 -32.13 -6.47
C GLN A 575 -16.03 -32.77 -7.75
N LYS A 576 -15.80 -34.08 -7.97
CA LYS A 576 -16.36 -34.82 -9.10
C LYS A 576 -17.77 -35.35 -8.85
N LYS A 577 -18.24 -35.36 -7.60
CA LYS A 577 -19.62 -35.65 -7.18
C LYS A 577 -20.44 -34.38 -7.05
#